data_15e1028cd9ea443490e00ff4dc9dce87
#
_entry.id   15e1028cd9ea443490e00ff4dc9dce87
#
_cell.length_a   1.000
_cell.length_b   1.000
_cell.length_c   1.000
_cell.angle_alpha   90.00
_cell.angle_beta   90.00
_cell.angle_gamma   90.00
#
_symmetry.space_group_name_H-M   'P 1'
#
loop_
_entity.id
_entity.type
_entity.pdbx_description
1 polymer ?
#
loop_
_entity_poly.entity_id
_entity_poly.type
_entity_poly.pdbx_seq_one_letter_code
_entity_poly.pdbx_strand_id
1 'polypeptide(L)'
;MTVRVLIAEDQGMMRDALALLLGLEDDLEIVAQVPTGAEIVAAALEHAPDVALLDIELPGRSGLEVLPELRAALPGCAVLVLTTFARPGYLRRAMEAGAAGFLVKDGPVEELAVAIRRAVAGERIVDPALAAAALHAGPSPLTDRERDVLAAALDGATIADVAARLHLSESTVRNHLSSAIGKTHTRNRIEAAQLARHNGWL
;
A
#
# COMPACT_ATOMS: atom_id res chain seq x y z
N MET A 1 2.71 20.58 21.53
CA MET A 1 2.62 20.80 20.07
C MET A 1 1.60 19.81 19.57
N THR A 2 0.52 20.24 18.93
CA THR A 2 -0.53 19.35 18.45
C THR A 2 -0.11 18.77 17.11
N VAL A 3 -0.18 17.46 16.96
CA VAL A 3 0.15 16.72 15.72
C VAL A 3 -1.07 16.69 14.83
N ARG A 4 -0.96 17.17 13.61
CA ARG A 4 -2.02 17.26 12.60
C ARG A 4 -2.06 15.98 11.77
N VAL A 5 -3.22 15.30 11.80
CA VAL A 5 -3.41 13.97 11.21
C VAL A 5 -4.37 14.01 10.02
N LEU A 6 -3.96 13.48 8.88
CA LEU A 6 -4.84 13.17 7.75
C LEU A 6 -5.14 11.67 7.77
N ILE A 7 -6.42 11.29 7.58
CA ILE A 7 -6.86 9.88 7.48
C ILE A 7 -7.39 9.62 6.08
N ALA A 8 -6.81 8.63 5.38
CA ALA A 8 -7.29 8.13 4.09
C ALA A 8 -7.76 6.68 4.25
N GLU A 9 -9.07 6.46 4.21
CA GLU A 9 -9.75 5.21 4.52
C GLU A 9 -11.07 5.18 3.76
N ASP A 10 -11.34 4.13 2.98
CA ASP A 10 -12.57 4.01 2.19
C ASP A 10 -13.79 3.58 3.01
N GLN A 11 -13.56 2.77 4.06
CA GLN A 11 -14.61 2.29 4.94
C GLN A 11 -15.06 3.40 5.90
N GLY A 12 -16.23 4.00 5.64
CA GLY A 12 -16.74 5.14 6.41
C GLY A 12 -16.76 4.89 7.92
N MET A 13 -17.27 3.74 8.37
CA MET A 13 -17.31 3.41 9.80
C MET A 13 -15.90 3.34 10.42
N MET A 14 -14.92 2.77 9.71
CA MET A 14 -13.53 2.67 10.18
C MET A 14 -12.90 4.06 10.23
N ARG A 15 -13.08 4.86 9.18
CA ARG A 15 -12.58 6.25 9.12
C ARG A 15 -13.12 7.10 10.25
N ASP A 16 -14.44 7.04 10.50
CA ASP A 16 -15.09 7.80 11.57
C ASP A 16 -14.63 7.30 12.96
N ALA A 17 -14.48 5.98 13.14
CA ALA A 17 -13.98 5.42 14.39
C ALA A 17 -12.52 5.85 14.68
N LEU A 18 -11.63 5.78 13.67
CA LEU A 18 -10.26 6.24 13.81
C LEU A 18 -10.21 7.75 14.16
N ALA A 19 -11.02 8.57 13.47
CA ALA A 19 -11.07 10.00 13.74
C ALA A 19 -11.56 10.30 15.15
N LEU A 20 -12.60 9.59 15.61
CA LEU A 20 -13.14 9.75 16.96
C LEU A 20 -12.11 9.34 18.03
N LEU A 21 -11.53 8.15 17.90
CA LEU A 21 -10.63 7.59 18.90
C LEU A 21 -9.30 8.36 18.97
N LEU A 22 -8.71 8.70 17.82
CA LEU A 22 -7.50 9.55 17.80
C LEU A 22 -7.79 10.99 18.26
N GLY A 23 -9.01 11.50 18.02
CA GLY A 23 -9.45 12.82 18.50
C GLY A 23 -9.66 12.90 20.03
N LEU A 24 -9.64 11.77 20.76
CA LEU A 24 -9.63 11.74 22.23
C LEU A 24 -8.25 12.04 22.85
N GLU A 25 -7.19 11.98 22.02
CA GLU A 25 -5.83 12.29 22.45
C GLU A 25 -5.61 13.82 22.42
N ASP A 26 -5.22 14.41 23.52
CA ASP A 26 -5.09 15.87 23.69
C ASP A 26 -4.08 16.53 22.72
N ASP A 27 -3.14 15.74 22.20
CA ASP A 27 -2.05 16.19 21.34
C ASP A 27 -2.23 15.81 19.85
N LEU A 28 -3.36 15.19 19.46
CA LEU A 28 -3.66 14.85 18.08
C LEU A 28 -4.86 15.65 17.56
N GLU A 29 -4.77 16.15 16.32
CA GLU A 29 -5.85 16.87 15.63
C GLU A 29 -6.12 16.24 14.27
N ILE A 30 -7.33 15.75 14.02
CA ILE A 30 -7.72 15.23 12.72
C ILE A 30 -8.10 16.39 11.80
N VAL A 31 -7.19 16.73 10.89
CA VAL A 31 -7.35 17.90 10.00
C VAL A 31 -8.00 17.57 8.67
N ALA A 32 -7.96 16.30 8.23
CA ALA A 32 -8.61 15.86 7.01
C ALA A 32 -8.98 14.38 7.07
N GLN A 33 -10.08 14.03 6.40
CA GLN A 33 -10.55 12.67 6.20
C GLN A 33 -10.94 12.52 4.74
N VAL A 34 -10.35 11.55 4.03
CA VAL A 34 -10.61 11.32 2.60
C VAL A 34 -10.93 9.85 2.31
N PRO A 35 -11.95 9.55 1.50
CA PRO A 35 -12.36 8.18 1.20
C PRO A 35 -11.64 7.56 0.00
N THR A 36 -10.86 8.33 -0.78
CA THR A 36 -10.24 7.85 -2.01
C THR A 36 -8.79 8.28 -2.13
N GLY A 37 -7.98 7.48 -2.85
CA GLY A 37 -6.58 7.83 -3.10
C GLY A 37 -6.40 9.12 -3.91
N ALA A 38 -7.35 9.47 -4.78
CA ALA A 38 -7.28 10.66 -5.62
C ALA A 38 -7.34 11.97 -4.82
N GLU A 39 -7.95 11.96 -3.64
CA GLU A 39 -8.14 13.14 -2.80
C GLU A 39 -6.97 13.42 -1.87
N ILE A 40 -6.08 12.43 -1.63
CA ILE A 40 -5.04 12.49 -0.59
C ILE A 40 -4.11 13.69 -0.77
N VAL A 41 -3.53 13.86 -1.95
CA VAL A 41 -2.51 14.90 -2.18
C VAL A 41 -3.13 16.30 -2.08
N ALA A 42 -4.33 16.49 -2.63
CA ALA A 42 -5.03 17.77 -2.56
C ALA A 42 -5.36 18.14 -1.10
N ALA A 43 -5.92 17.20 -0.33
CA ALA A 43 -6.22 17.41 1.08
C ALA A 43 -4.95 17.66 1.92
N ALA A 44 -3.85 16.94 1.62
CA ALA A 44 -2.58 17.15 2.32
C ALA A 44 -1.98 18.54 2.04
N LEU A 45 -2.07 19.05 0.82
CA LEU A 45 -1.61 20.40 0.48
C LEU A 45 -2.47 21.49 1.12
N GLU A 46 -3.79 21.28 1.21
CA GLU A 46 -4.74 22.21 1.83
C GLU A 46 -4.56 22.28 3.35
N HIS A 47 -4.44 21.11 3.99
CA HIS A 47 -4.46 21.01 5.45
C HIS A 47 -3.08 20.87 6.10
N ALA A 48 -2.00 20.71 5.31
CA ALA A 48 -0.62 20.59 5.79
C ALA A 48 -0.48 19.67 7.03
N PRO A 49 -0.83 18.36 6.94
CA PRO A 49 -0.72 17.43 8.06
C PRO A 49 0.75 17.11 8.39
N ASP A 50 1.04 16.86 9.68
CA ASP A 50 2.33 16.35 10.13
C ASP A 50 2.47 14.85 9.83
N VAL A 51 1.32 14.13 9.84
CA VAL A 51 1.26 12.70 9.53
C VAL A 51 0.02 12.36 8.70
N ALA A 52 0.19 11.47 7.74
CA ALA A 52 -0.90 10.89 6.95
C ALA A 52 -1.00 9.39 7.23
N LEU A 53 -2.19 8.93 7.61
CA LEU A 53 -2.56 7.53 7.75
C LEU A 53 -3.19 7.09 6.43
N LEU A 54 -2.55 6.18 5.70
CA LEU A 54 -3.01 5.74 4.39
C LEU A 54 -3.40 4.25 4.41
N ASP A 55 -4.66 3.95 4.12
CA ASP A 55 -5.03 2.60 3.76
C ASP A 55 -4.42 2.22 2.40
N ILE A 56 -4.06 0.95 2.25
CA ILE A 56 -3.59 0.42 0.96
C ILE A 56 -4.77 0.27 -0.01
N GLU A 57 -5.90 -0.25 0.45
CA GLU A 57 -7.03 -0.66 -0.39
C GLU A 57 -8.01 0.50 -0.62
N LEU A 58 -7.54 1.62 -1.18
CA LEU A 58 -8.38 2.76 -1.52
C LEU A 58 -8.95 2.65 -2.96
N PRO A 59 -10.18 3.14 -3.20
CA PRO A 59 -10.77 3.19 -4.54
C PRO A 59 -9.96 4.07 -5.49
N GLY A 60 -9.89 3.63 -6.75
CA GLY A 60 -9.23 4.33 -7.84
C GLY A 60 -7.70 4.21 -7.78
N ARG A 61 -7.06 4.84 -6.82
CA ARG A 61 -5.60 4.78 -6.59
C ARG A 61 -5.31 4.27 -5.19
N SER A 62 -4.50 3.23 -5.09
CA SER A 62 -4.11 2.68 -3.79
C SER A 62 -3.24 3.67 -2.99
N GLY A 63 -3.24 3.54 -1.65
CA GLY A 63 -2.38 4.36 -0.80
C GLY A 63 -0.89 4.22 -1.15
N LEU A 64 -0.46 3.03 -1.59
CA LEU A 64 0.92 2.79 -2.04
C LEU A 64 1.27 3.51 -3.35
N GLU A 65 0.31 3.68 -4.26
CA GLU A 65 0.51 4.42 -5.52
C GLU A 65 0.58 5.93 -5.29
N VAL A 66 -0.15 6.43 -4.30
CA VAL A 66 -0.19 7.87 -3.96
C VAL A 66 0.98 8.30 -3.08
N LEU A 67 1.54 7.38 -2.30
CA LEU A 67 2.59 7.67 -1.31
C LEU A 67 3.80 8.43 -1.91
N PRO A 68 4.40 8.03 -3.05
CA PRO A 68 5.53 8.77 -3.63
C PRO A 68 5.17 10.22 -4.00
N GLU A 69 3.96 10.43 -4.54
CA GLU A 69 3.47 11.76 -4.92
C GLU A 69 3.24 12.64 -3.68
N LEU A 70 2.62 12.10 -2.63
CA LEU A 70 2.45 12.79 -1.35
C LEU A 70 3.79 13.18 -0.74
N ARG A 71 4.77 12.27 -0.73
CA ARG A 71 6.11 12.53 -0.21
C ARG A 71 6.86 13.61 -1.00
N ALA A 72 6.65 13.67 -2.31
CA ALA A 72 7.21 14.72 -3.16
C ALA A 72 6.54 16.08 -2.91
N ALA A 73 5.20 16.09 -2.74
CA ALA A 73 4.41 17.30 -2.53
C ALA A 73 4.59 17.87 -1.11
N LEU A 74 4.72 17.01 -0.09
CA LEU A 74 4.82 17.41 1.31
C LEU A 74 5.93 16.59 2.03
N PRO A 75 7.23 16.89 1.80
CA PRO A 75 8.35 16.10 2.34
C PRO A 75 8.39 16.00 3.88
N GLY A 76 7.83 17.00 4.57
CA GLY A 76 7.75 17.04 6.04
C GLY A 76 6.66 16.14 6.63
N CYS A 77 5.68 15.70 5.84
CA CYS A 77 4.61 14.84 6.32
C CYS A 77 5.11 13.39 6.48
N ALA A 78 5.03 12.84 7.68
CA ALA A 78 5.29 11.43 7.90
C ALA A 78 4.12 10.59 7.33
N VAL A 79 4.41 9.45 6.69
CA VAL A 79 3.36 8.59 6.13
C VAL A 79 3.38 7.25 6.85
N LEU A 80 2.27 6.90 7.50
CA LEU A 80 2.01 5.59 8.07
C LEU A 80 1.01 4.84 7.17
N VAL A 81 1.43 3.70 6.67
CA VAL A 81 0.55 2.81 5.88
C VAL A 81 -0.20 1.89 6.83
N LEU A 82 -1.52 1.87 6.71
CA LEU A 82 -2.40 0.97 7.45
C LEU A 82 -2.94 -0.12 6.51
N THR A 83 -3.04 -1.36 6.98
CA THR A 83 -3.59 -2.45 6.17
C THR A 83 -4.27 -3.50 7.03
N THR A 84 -5.30 -4.16 6.49
CA THR A 84 -5.89 -5.35 7.10
C THR A 84 -5.02 -6.60 6.91
N PHE A 85 -4.10 -6.60 5.94
CA PHE A 85 -3.30 -7.75 5.56
C PHE A 85 -1.80 -7.44 5.61
N ALA A 86 -1.09 -8.06 6.55
CA ALA A 86 0.36 -7.97 6.70
C ALA A 86 1.10 -8.74 5.58
N ARG A 87 1.03 -8.23 4.33
CA ARG A 87 1.73 -8.84 3.19
C ARG A 87 3.16 -8.33 3.11
N PRO A 88 4.18 -9.21 3.11
CA PRO A 88 5.60 -8.79 3.06
C PRO A 88 5.92 -7.82 1.92
N GLY A 89 5.28 -8.00 0.79
CA GLY A 89 5.52 -7.16 -0.37
C GLY A 89 4.94 -5.75 -0.26
N TYR A 90 3.82 -5.58 0.42
CA TYR A 90 3.28 -4.26 0.71
C TYR A 90 4.20 -3.47 1.64
N LEU A 91 4.73 -4.13 2.68
CA LEU A 91 5.74 -3.51 3.54
C LEU A 91 6.94 -3.02 2.73
N ARG A 92 7.53 -3.89 1.89
CA ARG A 92 8.69 -3.51 1.08
C ARG A 92 8.39 -2.30 0.19
N ARG A 93 7.29 -2.33 -0.57
CA ARG A 93 6.86 -1.22 -1.45
C ARG A 93 6.64 0.07 -0.66
N ALA A 94 5.98 0.00 0.51
CA ALA A 94 5.77 1.15 1.37
C ALA A 94 7.09 1.76 1.82
N MET A 95 8.04 0.94 2.28
CA MET A 95 9.33 1.41 2.78
C MET A 95 10.23 1.96 1.66
N GLU A 96 10.23 1.33 0.48
CA GLU A 96 10.91 1.83 -0.72
C GLU A 96 10.34 3.18 -1.20
N ALA A 97 9.02 3.36 -1.09
CA ALA A 97 8.33 4.60 -1.40
C ALA A 97 8.50 5.70 -0.32
N GLY A 98 9.19 5.39 0.79
CA GLY A 98 9.51 6.36 1.84
C GLY A 98 8.46 6.49 2.95
N ALA A 99 7.66 5.45 3.21
CA ALA A 99 6.80 5.42 4.38
C ALA A 99 7.62 5.50 5.68
N ALA A 100 7.11 6.21 6.67
CA ALA A 100 7.66 6.25 8.03
C ALA A 100 7.32 4.97 8.81
N GLY A 101 6.21 4.31 8.46
CA GLY A 101 5.84 3.05 9.09
C GLY A 101 4.79 2.28 8.33
N PHE A 102 4.60 1.02 8.78
CA PHE A 102 3.64 0.08 8.26
C PHE A 102 3.00 -0.69 9.40
N LEU A 103 1.68 -0.59 9.53
CA LEU A 103 0.91 -1.10 10.65
C LEU A 103 -0.26 -1.95 10.16
N VAL A 104 -0.62 -2.95 10.94
CA VAL A 104 -1.82 -3.77 10.69
C VAL A 104 -2.98 -3.21 11.49
N LYS A 105 -4.18 -3.15 10.90
CA LYS A 105 -5.38 -2.55 11.50
C LYS A 105 -6.03 -3.41 12.61
N ASP A 106 -5.40 -4.51 13.02
CA ASP A 106 -5.89 -5.41 14.06
C ASP A 106 -5.37 -5.05 15.48
N GLY A 107 -4.46 -4.09 15.57
CA GLY A 107 -3.91 -3.60 16.83
C GLY A 107 -4.82 -2.59 17.54
N PRO A 108 -4.56 -2.36 18.85
CA PRO A 108 -5.26 -1.34 19.63
C PRO A 108 -4.96 0.07 19.08
N VAL A 109 -5.95 0.97 19.18
CA VAL A 109 -5.81 2.35 18.68
C VAL A 109 -4.76 3.15 19.46
N GLU A 110 -4.53 2.80 20.71
CA GLU A 110 -3.49 3.40 21.55
C GLU A 110 -2.09 3.16 20.98
N GLU A 111 -1.85 2.00 20.39
CA GLU A 111 -0.59 1.71 19.68
C GLU A 111 -0.45 2.56 18.41
N LEU A 112 -1.54 2.83 17.71
CA LEU A 112 -1.54 3.72 16.55
C LEU A 112 -1.20 5.16 16.97
N ALA A 113 -1.76 5.68 18.07
CA ALA A 113 -1.43 7.00 18.59
C ALA A 113 0.07 7.10 18.96
N VAL A 114 0.63 6.06 19.59
CA VAL A 114 2.07 5.97 19.87
C VAL A 114 2.88 5.96 18.57
N ALA A 115 2.46 5.19 17.57
CA ALA A 115 3.13 5.11 16.27
C ALA A 115 3.12 6.47 15.54
N ILE A 116 2.01 7.21 15.59
CA ILE A 116 1.91 8.57 15.05
C ILE A 116 2.97 9.48 15.65
N ARG A 117 3.08 9.53 16.99
CA ARG A 117 4.06 10.37 17.70
C ARG A 117 5.50 10.02 17.31
N ARG A 118 5.80 8.73 17.25
CA ARG A 118 7.13 8.24 16.85
C ARG A 118 7.44 8.55 15.38
N ALA A 119 6.46 8.43 14.50
CA ALA A 119 6.64 8.75 13.07
C ALA A 119 6.96 10.24 12.86
N VAL A 120 6.27 11.12 13.58
CA VAL A 120 6.54 12.58 13.56
C VAL A 120 7.92 12.90 14.15
N ALA A 121 8.38 12.12 15.13
CA ALA A 121 9.75 12.21 15.67
C ALA A 121 10.85 11.68 14.71
N GLY A 122 10.46 11.17 13.54
CA GLY A 122 11.38 10.66 12.51
C GLY A 122 11.77 9.19 12.70
N GLU A 123 11.12 8.45 13.60
CA GLU A 123 11.35 7.03 13.76
C GLU A 123 10.67 6.21 12.65
N ARG A 124 11.21 5.02 12.39
CA ARG A 124 10.58 4.03 11.51
C ARG A 124 9.83 2.99 12.34
N ILE A 125 8.55 2.78 11.98
CA ILE A 125 7.65 1.89 12.72
C ILE A 125 7.27 0.70 11.84
N VAL A 126 7.82 -0.46 12.16
CA VAL A 126 7.53 -1.72 11.47
C VAL A 126 7.52 -2.85 12.48
N ASP A 127 6.55 -3.74 12.40
CA ASP A 127 6.53 -4.97 13.17
C ASP A 127 7.76 -5.84 12.81
N PRO A 128 8.56 -6.31 13.79
CA PRO A 128 9.77 -7.09 13.53
C PRO A 128 9.52 -8.40 12.77
N ALA A 129 8.41 -9.09 13.04
CA ALA A 129 8.07 -10.33 12.36
C ALA A 129 7.71 -10.09 10.89
N LEU A 130 6.98 -9.00 10.63
CA LEU A 130 6.66 -8.58 9.27
C LEU A 130 7.91 -8.11 8.51
N ALA A 131 8.82 -7.41 9.18
CA ALA A 131 10.09 -7.01 8.58
C ALA A 131 10.94 -8.25 8.20
N ALA A 132 11.02 -9.24 9.07
CA ALA A 132 11.70 -10.50 8.79
C ALA A 132 11.07 -11.24 7.60
N ALA A 133 9.74 -11.33 7.55
CA ALA A 133 9.01 -11.95 6.43
C ALA A 133 9.27 -11.22 5.10
N ALA A 134 9.30 -9.88 5.11
CA ALA A 134 9.60 -9.09 3.92
C ALA A 134 11.03 -9.29 3.40
N LEU A 135 12.00 -9.47 4.30
CA LEU A 135 13.39 -9.80 3.94
C LEU A 135 13.49 -11.20 3.29
N HIS A 136 12.73 -12.18 3.79
CA HIS A 136 12.70 -13.53 3.23
C HIS A 136 12.03 -13.59 1.84
N ALA A 137 11.02 -12.77 1.57
CA ALA A 137 10.33 -12.74 0.28
C ALA A 137 11.22 -12.29 -0.89
N GLY A 138 12.29 -11.55 -0.60
CA GLY A 138 13.28 -11.12 -1.60
C GLY A 138 12.74 -10.16 -2.67
N PRO A 139 13.58 -9.74 -3.63
CA PRO A 139 13.15 -8.94 -4.77
C PRO A 139 12.26 -9.75 -5.72
N SER A 140 11.44 -9.06 -6.51
CA SER A 140 10.62 -9.72 -7.53
C SER A 140 11.50 -10.45 -8.57
N PRO A 141 11.28 -11.75 -8.82
CA PRO A 141 11.96 -12.45 -9.91
C PRO A 141 11.35 -12.11 -11.29
N LEU A 142 10.21 -11.40 -11.28
CA LEU A 142 9.45 -11.08 -12.49
C LEU A 142 9.97 -9.79 -13.13
N THR A 143 10.03 -9.77 -14.45
CA THR A 143 10.23 -8.53 -15.22
C THR A 143 8.96 -7.68 -15.20
N ASP A 144 9.07 -6.40 -15.57
CA ASP A 144 7.93 -5.48 -15.66
C ASP A 144 6.83 -6.03 -16.57
N ARG A 145 7.20 -6.57 -17.72
CA ARG A 145 6.24 -7.17 -18.68
C ARG A 145 5.56 -8.43 -18.15
N GLU A 146 6.26 -9.26 -17.41
CA GLU A 146 5.67 -10.42 -16.75
C GLU A 146 4.70 -9.99 -15.64
N ARG A 147 5.02 -8.93 -14.93
CA ARG A 147 4.11 -8.33 -13.93
C ARG A 147 2.84 -7.77 -14.56
N ASP A 148 2.99 -6.97 -15.65
CA ASP A 148 1.85 -6.41 -16.39
C ASP A 148 0.91 -7.51 -16.86
N VAL A 149 1.47 -8.58 -17.46
CA VAL A 149 0.70 -9.70 -18.00
C VAL A 149 0.01 -10.50 -16.88
N LEU A 150 0.69 -10.77 -15.77
CA LEU A 150 0.10 -11.45 -14.62
C LEU A 150 -1.01 -10.61 -13.97
N ALA A 151 -0.79 -9.32 -13.79
CA ALA A 151 -1.78 -8.40 -13.23
C ALA A 151 -3.04 -8.34 -14.11
N ALA A 152 -2.88 -8.22 -15.42
CA ALA A 152 -4.00 -8.21 -16.38
C ALA A 152 -4.77 -9.55 -16.44
N ALA A 153 -4.14 -10.66 -15.99
CA ALA A 153 -4.75 -11.98 -15.97
C ALA A 153 -5.45 -12.35 -14.64
N LEU A 154 -5.37 -11.49 -13.62
CA LEU A 154 -5.89 -11.75 -12.26
C LEU A 154 -7.41 -11.97 -12.24
N ASP A 155 -8.17 -11.19 -13.03
CA ASP A 155 -9.63 -11.18 -13.00
C ASP A 155 -10.25 -12.30 -13.85
N GLY A 156 -9.49 -13.36 -14.15
CA GLY A 156 -9.96 -14.45 -14.97
C GLY A 156 -9.98 -14.14 -16.48
N ALA A 157 -9.40 -13.01 -16.90
CA ALA A 157 -9.31 -12.60 -18.30
C ALA A 157 -8.69 -13.70 -19.19
N THR A 158 -9.22 -13.85 -20.41
CA THR A 158 -8.66 -14.76 -21.38
C THR A 158 -7.32 -14.23 -21.92
N ILE A 159 -6.53 -15.11 -22.55
CA ILE A 159 -5.28 -14.68 -23.19
C ILE A 159 -5.52 -13.60 -24.24
N ALA A 160 -6.63 -13.71 -24.98
CA ALA A 160 -7.04 -12.73 -25.99
C ALA A 160 -7.36 -11.37 -25.34
N ASP A 161 -8.07 -11.34 -24.19
CA ASP A 161 -8.38 -10.11 -23.47
C ASP A 161 -7.12 -9.43 -22.96
N VAL A 162 -6.19 -10.21 -22.37
CA VAL A 162 -4.90 -9.69 -21.90
C VAL A 162 -4.08 -9.12 -23.05
N ALA A 163 -4.03 -9.84 -24.18
CA ALA A 163 -3.34 -9.39 -25.39
C ALA A 163 -3.90 -8.07 -25.92
N ALA A 164 -5.21 -7.93 -25.97
CA ALA A 164 -5.88 -6.70 -26.38
C ALA A 164 -5.59 -5.53 -25.41
N ARG A 165 -5.71 -5.75 -24.10
CA ARG A 165 -5.46 -4.73 -23.05
C ARG A 165 -4.02 -4.19 -23.08
N LEU A 166 -3.04 -5.07 -23.33
CA LEU A 166 -1.61 -4.73 -23.28
C LEU A 166 -0.99 -4.45 -24.63
N HIS A 167 -1.79 -4.49 -25.72
CA HIS A 167 -1.34 -4.33 -27.11
C HIS A 167 -0.23 -5.32 -27.48
N LEU A 168 -0.40 -6.59 -27.11
CA LEU A 168 0.51 -7.71 -27.37
C LEU A 168 -0.14 -8.76 -28.26
N SER A 169 0.68 -9.64 -28.86
CA SER A 169 0.14 -10.86 -29.47
C SER A 169 -0.20 -11.90 -28.39
N GLU A 170 -1.17 -12.78 -28.67
CA GLU A 170 -1.49 -13.88 -27.74
C GLU A 170 -0.29 -14.80 -27.47
N SER A 171 0.57 -15.03 -28.47
CA SER A 171 1.79 -15.81 -28.29
C SER A 171 2.75 -15.15 -27.32
N THR A 172 2.90 -13.83 -27.38
CA THR A 172 3.71 -13.04 -26.44
C THR A 172 3.15 -13.14 -25.02
N VAL A 173 1.84 -13.03 -24.84
CA VAL A 173 1.17 -13.20 -23.55
C VAL A 173 1.42 -14.60 -22.97
N ARG A 174 1.27 -15.67 -23.80
CA ARG A 174 1.57 -17.05 -23.36
C ARG A 174 3.02 -17.21 -22.91
N ASN A 175 3.96 -16.63 -23.64
CA ASN A 175 5.39 -16.69 -23.30
C ASN A 175 5.67 -16.00 -21.96
N HIS A 176 5.13 -14.79 -21.72
CA HIS A 176 5.30 -14.09 -20.45
C HIS A 176 4.65 -14.86 -19.28
N LEU A 177 3.44 -15.42 -19.46
CA LEU A 177 2.81 -16.25 -18.44
C LEU A 177 3.63 -17.51 -18.12
N SER A 178 4.12 -18.22 -19.14
CA SER A 178 4.96 -19.40 -18.93
C SER A 178 6.25 -19.05 -18.19
N SER A 179 6.90 -17.95 -18.57
CA SER A 179 8.11 -17.48 -17.90
C SER A 179 7.83 -17.11 -16.45
N ALA A 180 6.73 -16.37 -16.17
CA ALA A 180 6.33 -15.98 -14.83
C ALA A 180 6.04 -17.22 -13.95
N ILE A 181 5.30 -18.21 -14.47
CA ILE A 181 5.02 -19.48 -13.79
C ILE A 181 6.34 -20.19 -13.44
N GLY A 182 7.28 -20.27 -14.39
CA GLY A 182 8.59 -20.90 -14.16
C GLY A 182 9.39 -20.18 -13.08
N LYS A 183 9.47 -18.84 -13.14
CA LYS A 183 10.21 -18.02 -12.17
C LYS A 183 9.62 -18.05 -10.77
N THR A 184 8.29 -18.18 -10.66
CA THR A 184 7.60 -18.27 -9.36
C THR A 184 7.52 -19.71 -8.84
N HIS A 185 7.97 -20.70 -9.61
CA HIS A 185 7.89 -22.12 -9.28
C HIS A 185 6.47 -22.60 -8.94
N THR A 186 5.47 -22.03 -9.60
CA THR A 186 4.04 -22.35 -9.42
C THR A 186 3.54 -23.27 -10.53
N ARG A 187 2.34 -23.84 -10.34
CA ARG A 187 1.76 -24.81 -11.30
C ARG A 187 0.97 -24.16 -12.42
N ASN A 188 0.47 -22.95 -12.18
CA ASN A 188 -0.38 -22.25 -13.14
C ASN A 188 -0.36 -20.72 -12.90
N ARG A 189 -0.96 -19.98 -13.85
CA ARG A 189 -0.99 -18.52 -13.81
C ARG A 189 -1.73 -17.94 -12.59
N ILE A 190 -2.73 -18.66 -12.05
CA ILE A 190 -3.52 -18.20 -10.89
C ILE A 190 -2.63 -18.27 -9.65
N GLU A 191 -1.95 -19.38 -9.42
CA GLU A 191 -1.00 -19.52 -8.32
C GLU A 191 0.17 -18.51 -8.44
N ALA A 192 0.69 -18.32 -9.66
CA ALA A 192 1.73 -17.32 -9.91
C ALA A 192 1.26 -15.90 -9.53
N ALA A 193 0.05 -15.54 -9.93
CA ALA A 193 -0.52 -14.24 -9.63
C ALA A 193 -0.82 -14.06 -8.11
N GLN A 194 -1.34 -15.09 -7.45
CA GLN A 194 -1.58 -15.07 -6.00
C GLN A 194 -0.27 -14.93 -5.22
N LEU A 195 0.76 -15.70 -5.58
CA LEU A 195 2.08 -15.61 -4.96
C LEU A 195 2.71 -14.23 -5.19
N ALA A 196 2.61 -13.73 -6.42
CA ALA A 196 3.14 -12.42 -6.77
C ALA A 196 2.44 -11.29 -5.99
N ARG A 197 1.13 -11.35 -5.81
CA ARG A 197 0.38 -10.42 -4.94
C ARG A 197 0.78 -10.55 -3.48
N HIS A 198 0.90 -11.78 -2.97
CA HIS A 198 1.31 -12.01 -1.58
C HIS A 198 2.69 -11.41 -1.29
N ASN A 199 3.63 -11.58 -2.21
CA ASN A 199 4.98 -11.05 -2.09
C ASN A 199 5.12 -9.58 -2.54
N GLY A 200 4.02 -8.93 -3.00
CA GLY A 200 4.01 -7.55 -3.50
C GLY A 200 4.86 -7.35 -4.74
N TRP A 201 4.94 -8.35 -5.58
CA TRP A 201 5.57 -8.26 -6.89
C TRP A 201 4.61 -7.71 -7.96
N LEU A 202 3.30 -7.71 -7.67
CA LEU A 202 2.22 -7.07 -8.44
C LEU A 202 1.66 -5.89 -7.68
#